data_5bb53c2312a3a759e109edfcce9669c8
#
_entry.id   5bb53c2312a3a759e109edfcce9669c8
#
_cell.length_a   1.000
_cell.length_b   1.000
_cell.length_c   1.000
_cell.angle_alpha   90.00
_cell.angle_beta   90.00
_cell.angle_gamma   90.00
#
_symmetry.space_group_name_H-M   'P 1'
#
loop_
_entity.id
_entity.type
_entity.pdbx_description
1 polymer ?
#
loop_
_entity_poly.entity_id
_entity_poly.type
_entity_poly.pdbx_seq_one_letter_code
_entity_poly.pdbx_strand_id
1 'polypeptide(L)'
;MSSHAAAGEDSGSAWSGGKSPFGVSYGKMFMWFFLVSDALTFSGLLGAYGFMRHKHPEVWPNPGDVFTHFPFYEGHIPLAYVGLMTLILIMSSVTMVLAVGAGHRNDKKNVTMWLFLTIIGGAMFVGSQAWEWFHFIVGTDHGAIRNVFENGQWVDKTIYGANMTVNEYGLPVFANFFFFITGFHGFHVFSGVIINIIIFINVVKGTYEKRGHYEMIEKTGLYWHFVDLVWVFVFTFFYLL
;
A
#
# COMPACT_ATOMS: atom_id res chain seq x y z
N MET A 1 46.71 25.45 38.48
CA MET A 1 45.76 26.38 37.87
C MET A 1 45.37 25.82 36.50
N SER A 2 44.32 25.10 36.46
CA SER A 2 43.78 24.47 35.26
C SER A 2 42.73 25.41 34.66
N SER A 3 43.03 25.94 33.48
CA SER A 3 42.08 26.74 32.69
C SER A 3 41.05 25.81 32.04
N HIS A 4 39.83 25.85 32.53
CA HIS A 4 38.69 25.31 31.78
C HIS A 4 38.49 26.18 30.54
N ALA A 5 38.81 25.64 29.36
CA ALA A 5 38.36 26.19 28.11
C ALA A 5 36.83 25.98 28.02
N ALA A 6 36.07 27.05 28.10
CA ALA A 6 34.67 27.09 27.81
C ALA A 6 34.46 26.65 26.35
N ALA A 7 33.76 25.53 26.15
CA ALA A 7 33.28 25.15 24.85
C ALA A 7 32.36 26.25 24.34
N GLY A 8 32.78 26.95 23.28
CA GLY A 8 32.00 27.99 22.64
C GLY A 8 30.67 27.38 22.15
N GLU A 9 29.56 27.93 22.63
CA GLU A 9 28.26 27.71 22.04
C GLU A 9 28.30 28.19 20.58
N ASP A 10 28.23 27.23 19.67
CA ASP A 10 28.13 27.53 18.25
C ASP A 10 26.74 28.18 18.04
N SER A 11 26.75 29.52 18.04
CA SER A 11 25.59 30.33 17.73
C SER A 11 25.29 30.16 16.25
N GLY A 12 24.67 29.05 15.90
CA GLY A 12 24.18 28.75 14.55
C GLY A 12 23.38 29.95 14.06
N SER A 13 23.75 30.48 12.92
CA SER A 13 23.02 31.53 12.21
C SER A 13 21.51 31.17 12.18
N ALA A 14 20.62 32.15 12.36
CA ALA A 14 19.16 31.94 12.26
C ALA A 14 18.73 31.28 10.93
N TRP A 15 19.58 31.33 9.94
CA TRP A 15 19.39 30.73 8.61
C TRP A 15 20.01 29.32 8.46
N SER A 16 20.80 28.84 9.42
CA SER A 16 21.41 27.51 9.38
C SER A 16 20.46 26.37 9.78
N GLY A 17 19.17 26.65 9.96
CA GLY A 17 18.14 25.68 10.29
C GLY A 17 18.05 25.28 11.76
N GLY A 18 18.93 25.79 12.65
CA GLY A 18 18.92 25.51 14.09
C GLY A 18 19.00 24.01 14.45
N LYS A 19 18.83 23.69 15.72
CA LYS A 19 18.66 22.30 16.19
C LYS A 19 17.21 21.86 15.95
N SER A 20 17.02 20.67 15.34
CA SER A 20 15.68 20.10 15.19
C SER A 20 14.98 19.97 16.56
N PRO A 21 13.79 20.55 16.75
CA PRO A 21 13.07 20.51 18.04
C PRO A 21 12.72 19.09 18.47
N PHE A 22 12.66 18.13 17.52
CA PHE A 22 12.30 16.75 17.78
C PHE A 22 13.49 15.80 17.90
N GLY A 23 14.74 16.28 17.77
CA GLY A 23 15.94 15.43 17.85
C GLY A 23 16.06 14.38 16.77
N VAL A 24 15.29 14.50 15.65
CA VAL A 24 15.28 13.59 14.50
C VAL A 24 15.75 14.29 13.25
N SER A 25 16.24 13.52 12.25
CA SER A 25 16.66 14.10 10.97
C SER A 25 15.46 14.70 10.22
N TYR A 26 15.69 15.79 9.50
CA TYR A 26 14.64 16.44 8.67
C TYR A 26 13.96 15.47 7.70
N GLY A 27 14.71 14.51 7.13
CA GLY A 27 14.15 13.52 6.22
C GLY A 27 13.18 12.54 6.92
N LYS A 28 13.44 12.19 8.19
CA LYS A 28 12.53 11.36 8.98
C LYS A 28 11.27 12.16 9.37
N MET A 29 11.43 13.42 9.75
CA MET A 29 10.30 14.31 10.05
C MET A 29 9.42 14.53 8.82
N PHE A 30 10.02 14.80 7.65
CA PHE A 30 9.28 14.91 6.38
C PHE A 30 8.49 13.64 6.07
N MET A 31 9.09 12.46 6.26
CA MET A 31 8.39 11.18 6.07
C MET A 31 7.14 11.08 6.98
N TRP A 32 7.23 11.47 8.25
CA TRP A 32 6.09 11.47 9.14
C TRP A 32 4.95 12.38 8.66
N PHE A 33 5.25 13.61 8.24
CA PHE A 33 4.22 14.51 7.71
C PHE A 33 3.60 13.97 6.42
N PHE A 34 4.40 13.39 5.54
CA PHE A 34 3.93 12.74 4.33
C PHE A 34 2.96 11.59 4.68
N LEU A 35 3.32 10.70 5.59
CA LEU A 35 2.48 9.57 5.99
C LEU A 35 1.16 10.02 6.65
N VAL A 36 1.19 11.08 7.46
CA VAL A 36 -0.04 11.64 8.06
C VAL A 36 -0.96 12.23 7.00
N SER A 37 -0.43 12.97 6.03
CA SER A 37 -1.24 13.53 4.94
C SER A 37 -1.87 12.44 4.08
N ASP A 38 -1.13 11.37 3.84
CA ASP A 38 -1.60 10.22 3.07
C ASP A 38 -2.66 9.40 3.83
N ALA A 39 -2.46 9.22 5.14
CA ALA A 39 -3.45 8.61 6.03
C ALA A 39 -4.79 9.36 6.01
N LEU A 40 -4.77 10.70 6.01
CA LEU A 40 -5.98 11.52 5.90
C LEU A 40 -6.66 11.32 4.53
N THR A 41 -5.89 11.22 3.45
CA THR A 41 -6.43 10.97 2.10
C THR A 41 -7.14 9.61 2.03
N PHE A 42 -6.48 8.53 2.49
CA PHE A 42 -7.10 7.21 2.53
C PHE A 42 -8.31 7.15 3.46
N SER A 43 -8.25 7.80 4.62
CA SER A 43 -9.39 7.87 5.56
C SER A 43 -10.59 8.56 4.92
N GLY A 44 -10.38 9.65 4.18
CA GLY A 44 -11.43 10.33 3.43
C GLY A 44 -12.07 9.45 2.35
N LEU A 45 -11.25 8.71 1.60
CA LEU A 45 -11.71 7.80 0.56
C LEU A 45 -12.50 6.61 1.14
N LEU A 46 -11.99 5.96 2.17
CA LEU A 46 -12.67 4.85 2.85
C LEU A 46 -13.94 5.32 3.57
N GLY A 47 -13.92 6.53 4.14
CA GLY A 47 -15.11 7.15 4.73
C GLY A 47 -16.20 7.42 3.70
N ALA A 48 -15.83 7.94 2.52
CA ALA A 48 -16.76 8.14 1.40
C ALA A 48 -17.33 6.80 0.89
N TYR A 49 -16.50 5.76 0.77
CA TYR A 49 -16.94 4.41 0.45
C TYR A 49 -17.96 3.88 1.48
N GLY A 50 -17.64 3.96 2.76
CA GLY A 50 -18.53 3.52 3.84
C GLY A 50 -19.85 4.26 3.87
N PHE A 51 -19.84 5.58 3.61
CA PHE A 51 -21.05 6.40 3.49
C PHE A 51 -21.93 5.95 2.32
N MET A 52 -21.35 5.72 1.14
CA MET A 52 -22.07 5.27 -0.05
C MET A 52 -22.65 3.87 0.14
N ARG A 53 -21.92 2.97 0.77
CA ARG A 53 -22.39 1.64 1.14
C ARG A 53 -23.60 1.70 2.09
N HIS A 54 -23.51 2.53 3.14
CA HIS A 54 -24.62 2.72 4.09
C HIS A 54 -25.86 3.31 3.43
N LYS A 55 -25.69 4.18 2.41
CA LYS A 55 -26.79 4.80 1.67
C LYS A 55 -27.53 3.81 0.75
N HIS A 56 -26.85 2.76 0.27
CA HIS A 56 -27.39 1.81 -0.70
C HIS A 56 -27.23 0.34 -0.27
N PRO A 57 -27.68 -0.07 0.94
CA PRO A 57 -27.36 -1.38 1.50
C PRO A 57 -27.94 -2.56 0.70
N GLU A 58 -29.09 -2.37 0.06
CA GLU A 58 -29.80 -3.45 -0.64
C GLU A 58 -29.21 -3.77 -2.02
N VAL A 59 -28.54 -2.82 -2.64
CA VAL A 59 -27.96 -2.96 -4.00
C VAL A 59 -26.43 -2.99 -4.00
N TRP A 60 -25.83 -2.93 -2.81
CA TRP A 60 -24.38 -3.02 -2.65
C TRP A 60 -23.93 -4.46 -2.81
N PRO A 61 -22.94 -4.76 -3.66
CA PRO A 61 -22.50 -6.14 -3.87
C PRO A 61 -21.91 -6.74 -2.61
N ASN A 62 -22.19 -8.02 -2.38
CA ASN A 62 -21.57 -8.79 -1.30
C ASN A 62 -20.14 -9.20 -1.74
N PRO A 63 -19.09 -8.84 -0.99
CA PRO A 63 -17.70 -9.16 -1.38
C PRO A 63 -17.44 -10.66 -1.61
N GLY A 64 -18.12 -11.53 -0.86
CA GLY A 64 -18.01 -12.99 -1.00
C GLY A 64 -18.50 -13.53 -2.35
N ASP A 65 -19.38 -12.78 -3.04
CA ASP A 65 -19.90 -13.15 -4.37
C ASP A 65 -19.09 -12.53 -5.50
N VAL A 66 -18.37 -11.43 -5.22
CA VAL A 66 -17.54 -10.69 -6.19
C VAL A 66 -16.14 -11.32 -6.32
N PHE A 67 -15.49 -11.63 -5.20
CA PHE A 67 -14.10 -12.09 -5.14
C PHE A 67 -14.00 -13.58 -4.86
N THR A 68 -14.39 -14.37 -5.84
CA THR A 68 -14.52 -15.85 -5.74
C THR A 68 -13.41 -16.62 -6.43
N HIS A 69 -12.66 -15.97 -7.32
CA HIS A 69 -11.63 -16.59 -8.14
C HIS A 69 -10.35 -16.87 -7.34
N PHE A 70 -9.86 -18.10 -7.48
CA PHE A 70 -8.57 -18.50 -6.92
C PHE A 70 -7.67 -19.07 -8.03
N PRO A 71 -6.38 -18.66 -8.12
CA PRO A 71 -5.46 -19.18 -9.12
C PRO A 71 -5.35 -20.71 -9.01
N PHE A 72 -5.39 -21.40 -10.16
CA PHE A 72 -5.23 -22.86 -10.27
C PHE A 72 -6.34 -23.71 -9.59
N TYR A 73 -7.43 -23.11 -9.15
CA TYR A 73 -8.54 -23.82 -8.54
C TYR A 73 -9.89 -23.30 -9.06
N GLU A 74 -10.71 -24.20 -9.64
CA GLU A 74 -12.00 -23.85 -10.24
C GLU A 74 -13.16 -23.83 -9.22
N GLY A 75 -12.89 -24.07 -7.94
CA GLY A 75 -13.89 -24.03 -6.87
C GLY A 75 -14.17 -22.62 -6.37
N HIS A 76 -15.39 -22.40 -5.89
CA HIS A 76 -15.81 -21.15 -5.27
C HIS A 76 -15.23 -21.05 -3.86
N ILE A 77 -14.13 -20.31 -3.69
CA ILE A 77 -13.52 -20.05 -2.39
C ILE A 77 -13.52 -18.54 -2.15
N PRO A 78 -14.58 -18.01 -1.53
CA PRO A 78 -14.70 -16.56 -1.33
C PRO A 78 -13.55 -16.04 -0.48
N LEU A 79 -13.00 -14.90 -0.90
CA LEU A 79 -11.98 -14.12 -0.16
C LEU A 79 -10.65 -14.85 0.15
N ALA A 80 -10.48 -16.13 -0.18
CA ALA A 80 -9.26 -16.87 0.15
C ALA A 80 -8.03 -16.31 -0.56
N TYR A 81 -8.19 -15.89 -1.81
CA TYR A 81 -7.11 -15.29 -2.57
C TYR A 81 -6.66 -13.94 -1.98
N VAL A 82 -7.61 -13.09 -1.62
CA VAL A 82 -7.32 -11.80 -1.01
C VAL A 82 -6.69 -11.97 0.37
N GLY A 83 -7.15 -12.97 1.13
CA GLY A 83 -6.50 -13.36 2.39
C GLY A 83 -5.05 -13.79 2.20
N LEU A 84 -4.76 -14.59 1.15
CA LEU A 84 -3.41 -15.01 0.83
C LEU A 84 -2.51 -13.80 0.46
N MET A 85 -2.97 -12.90 -0.41
CA MET A 85 -2.18 -11.73 -0.78
C MET A 85 -1.95 -10.78 0.40
N THR A 86 -2.90 -10.69 1.34
CA THR A 86 -2.74 -9.97 2.60
C THR A 86 -1.63 -10.59 3.46
N LEU A 87 -1.61 -11.91 3.60
CA LEU A 87 -0.54 -12.62 4.33
C LEU A 87 0.84 -12.38 3.68
N ILE A 88 0.93 -12.39 2.36
CA ILE A 88 2.18 -12.10 1.64
C ILE A 88 2.69 -10.69 1.98
N LEU A 89 1.80 -9.69 2.01
CA LEU A 89 2.17 -8.32 2.32
C LEU A 89 2.61 -8.17 3.79
N ILE A 90 1.88 -8.78 4.74
CA ILE A 90 2.24 -8.81 6.16
C ILE A 90 3.61 -9.48 6.36
N MET A 91 3.87 -10.62 5.72
CA MET A 91 5.17 -11.28 5.80
C MET A 91 6.30 -10.43 5.19
N SER A 92 6.02 -9.70 4.12
CA SER A 92 6.94 -8.71 3.56
C SER A 92 7.23 -7.58 4.55
N SER A 93 6.23 -7.14 5.31
CA SER A 93 6.38 -6.14 6.37
C SER A 93 7.29 -6.66 7.50
N VAL A 94 7.14 -7.92 7.90
CA VAL A 94 8.03 -8.58 8.89
C VAL A 94 9.48 -8.61 8.39
N THR A 95 9.70 -8.99 7.12
CA THR A 95 11.06 -9.00 6.55
C THR A 95 11.67 -7.60 6.52
N MET A 96 10.87 -6.54 6.31
CA MET A 96 11.33 -5.17 6.39
C MET A 96 11.77 -4.78 7.81
N VAL A 97 11.03 -5.17 8.85
CA VAL A 97 11.45 -4.97 10.26
C VAL A 97 12.82 -5.60 10.52
N LEU A 98 12.99 -6.84 10.05
CA LEU A 98 14.27 -7.56 10.21
C LEU A 98 15.41 -6.88 9.43
N ALA A 99 15.13 -6.29 8.25
CA ALA A 99 16.09 -5.51 7.50
C ALA A 99 16.52 -4.24 8.26
N VAL A 100 15.56 -3.50 8.84
CA VAL A 100 15.83 -2.32 9.68
C VAL A 100 16.66 -2.71 10.91
N GLY A 101 16.27 -3.79 11.62
CA GLY A 101 17.00 -4.29 12.78
C GLY A 101 18.44 -4.74 12.45
N ALA A 102 18.66 -5.35 11.29
CA ALA A 102 20.00 -5.67 10.79
C ALA A 102 20.80 -4.41 10.43
N GLY A 103 20.12 -3.39 9.87
CA GLY A 103 20.72 -2.08 9.57
C GLY A 103 21.25 -1.37 10.81
N HIS A 104 20.52 -1.40 11.92
CA HIS A 104 20.99 -0.86 13.21
C HIS A 104 22.23 -1.57 13.76
N ARG A 105 22.41 -2.86 13.43
CA ARG A 105 23.59 -3.64 13.79
C ARG A 105 24.74 -3.53 12.78
N ASN A 106 24.57 -2.73 11.71
CA ASN A 106 25.51 -2.63 10.59
C ASN A 106 25.81 -3.99 9.92
N ASP A 107 24.87 -4.92 9.92
CA ASP A 107 25.01 -6.26 9.34
C ASP A 107 24.52 -6.26 7.88
N LYS A 108 25.42 -5.93 6.97
CA LYS A 108 25.14 -5.85 5.52
C LYS A 108 24.53 -7.13 4.97
N LYS A 109 25.04 -8.29 5.37
CA LYS A 109 24.59 -9.59 4.83
C LYS A 109 23.10 -9.81 5.12
N ASN A 110 22.71 -9.62 6.38
CA ASN A 110 21.32 -9.79 6.80
C ASN A 110 20.43 -8.68 6.23
N VAL A 111 20.89 -7.43 6.17
CA VAL A 111 20.17 -6.34 5.49
C VAL A 111 19.85 -6.70 4.04
N THR A 112 20.85 -7.17 3.30
CA THR A 112 20.67 -7.54 1.87
C THR A 112 19.66 -8.66 1.73
N MET A 113 19.75 -9.71 2.55
CA MET A 113 18.84 -10.87 2.50
C MET A 113 17.39 -10.46 2.81
N TRP A 114 17.16 -9.75 3.92
CA TRP A 114 15.82 -9.37 4.34
C TRP A 114 15.18 -8.37 3.38
N LEU A 115 15.95 -7.40 2.88
CA LEU A 115 15.45 -6.43 1.92
C LEU A 115 15.08 -7.09 0.58
N PHE A 116 15.84 -8.09 0.14
CA PHE A 116 15.52 -8.88 -1.04
C PHE A 116 14.19 -9.63 -0.89
N LEU A 117 13.95 -10.25 0.27
CA LEU A 117 12.67 -10.91 0.56
C LEU A 117 11.50 -9.92 0.61
N THR A 118 11.73 -8.72 1.15
CA THR A 118 10.72 -7.64 1.14
C THR A 118 10.34 -7.25 -0.29
N ILE A 119 11.31 -7.11 -1.19
CA ILE A 119 11.07 -6.80 -2.61
C ILE A 119 10.25 -7.91 -3.28
N ILE A 120 10.60 -9.17 -3.05
CA ILE A 120 9.84 -10.31 -3.61
C ILE A 120 8.39 -10.28 -3.11
N GLY A 121 8.18 -10.14 -1.80
CA GLY A 121 6.82 -10.09 -1.22
C GLY A 121 5.99 -8.93 -1.79
N GLY A 122 6.57 -7.74 -1.90
CA GLY A 122 5.91 -6.59 -2.51
C GLY A 122 5.58 -6.79 -4.00
N ALA A 123 6.51 -7.37 -4.76
CA ALA A 123 6.28 -7.68 -6.18
C ALA A 123 5.19 -8.75 -6.37
N MET A 124 5.17 -9.78 -5.51
CA MET A 124 4.12 -10.79 -5.51
C MET A 124 2.75 -10.17 -5.20
N PHE A 125 2.67 -9.26 -4.23
CA PHE A 125 1.43 -8.56 -3.92
C PHE A 125 0.92 -7.73 -5.11
N VAL A 126 1.79 -6.92 -5.75
CA VAL A 126 1.41 -6.12 -6.93
C VAL A 126 0.94 -7.01 -8.08
N GLY A 127 1.62 -8.15 -8.32
CA GLY A 127 1.20 -9.13 -9.30
C GLY A 127 -0.16 -9.76 -8.99
N SER A 128 -0.41 -10.08 -7.72
CA SER A 128 -1.69 -10.60 -7.24
C SER A 128 -2.83 -9.59 -7.42
N GLN A 129 -2.58 -8.32 -7.12
CA GLN A 129 -3.57 -7.26 -7.32
C GLN A 129 -3.90 -7.05 -8.80
N ALA A 130 -2.90 -7.12 -9.68
CA ALA A 130 -3.11 -7.02 -11.12
C ALA A 130 -3.94 -8.21 -11.65
N TRP A 131 -3.72 -9.42 -11.12
CA TRP A 131 -4.49 -10.61 -11.45
C TRP A 131 -5.95 -10.49 -10.97
N GLU A 132 -6.19 -9.99 -9.76
CA GLU A 132 -7.53 -9.73 -9.23
C GLU A 132 -8.29 -8.71 -10.10
N TRP A 133 -7.63 -7.61 -10.47
CA TRP A 133 -8.21 -6.61 -11.37
C TRP A 133 -8.58 -7.19 -12.72
N PHE A 134 -7.71 -8.04 -13.29
CA PHE A 134 -8.00 -8.70 -14.55
C PHE A 134 -9.32 -9.48 -14.48
N HIS A 135 -9.52 -10.29 -13.44
CA HIS A 135 -10.75 -11.08 -13.28
C HIS A 135 -11.98 -10.20 -13.01
N PHE A 136 -11.82 -9.14 -12.22
CA PHE A 136 -12.89 -8.20 -11.96
C PHE A 136 -13.33 -7.43 -13.22
N ILE A 137 -12.39 -7.10 -14.12
CA ILE A 137 -12.66 -6.43 -15.40
C ILE A 137 -13.28 -7.40 -16.41
N VAL A 138 -12.78 -8.61 -16.50
CA VAL A 138 -13.28 -9.63 -17.47
C VAL A 138 -14.68 -10.12 -17.05
N GLY A 139 -14.90 -10.31 -15.74
CA GLY A 139 -16.18 -10.76 -15.20
C GLY A 139 -16.40 -12.26 -15.29
N THR A 140 -17.67 -12.67 -15.15
CA THR A 140 -18.10 -14.06 -15.21
C THR A 140 -18.55 -14.46 -16.62
N ASP A 141 -18.54 -15.76 -16.94
CA ASP A 141 -18.96 -16.29 -18.26
C ASP A 141 -20.45 -16.06 -18.53
N HIS A 142 -21.26 -15.87 -17.50
CA HIS A 142 -22.71 -15.70 -17.62
C HIS A 142 -23.13 -14.23 -17.69
N GLY A 143 -22.31 -13.31 -17.18
CA GLY A 143 -22.67 -11.90 -17.07
C GLY A 143 -23.88 -11.65 -16.17
N ALA A 144 -24.30 -10.40 -16.04
CA ALA A 144 -25.50 -10.01 -15.33
C ALA A 144 -26.35 -9.05 -16.16
N ILE A 145 -27.68 -9.23 -16.13
CA ILE A 145 -28.61 -8.29 -16.76
C ILE A 145 -28.67 -7.06 -15.88
N ARG A 146 -28.31 -5.90 -16.43
CA ARG A 146 -28.35 -4.61 -15.76
C ARG A 146 -29.08 -3.58 -16.60
N ASN A 147 -29.80 -2.71 -15.92
CA ASN A 147 -30.52 -1.61 -16.54
C ASN A 147 -29.53 -0.47 -16.81
N VAL A 148 -29.24 -0.21 -18.07
CA VAL A 148 -28.23 0.78 -18.52
C VAL A 148 -28.93 1.89 -19.29
N PHE A 149 -28.52 3.14 -19.05
CA PHE A 149 -29.06 4.28 -19.77
C PHE A 149 -28.28 4.48 -21.07
N GLU A 150 -28.89 4.09 -22.21
CA GLU A 150 -28.33 4.27 -23.55
C GLU A 150 -29.34 5.04 -24.44
N ASN A 151 -28.84 5.99 -25.23
CA ASN A 151 -29.65 6.77 -26.21
C ASN A 151 -30.92 7.44 -25.64
N GLY A 152 -30.86 7.86 -24.36
CA GLY A 152 -32.00 8.54 -23.72
C GLY A 152 -33.05 7.59 -23.11
N GLN A 153 -32.84 6.29 -23.12
CA GLN A 153 -33.74 5.28 -22.57
C GLN A 153 -33.01 4.30 -21.67
N TRP A 154 -33.73 3.74 -20.70
CA TRP A 154 -33.25 2.64 -19.88
C TRP A 154 -33.47 1.31 -20.61
N VAL A 155 -32.39 0.57 -20.85
CA VAL A 155 -32.41 -0.71 -21.58
C VAL A 155 -31.74 -1.78 -20.72
N ASP A 156 -32.39 -2.95 -20.67
CA ASP A 156 -31.78 -4.13 -20.03
C ASP A 156 -30.71 -4.71 -20.95
N LYS A 157 -29.47 -4.76 -20.44
CA LYS A 157 -28.30 -5.26 -21.18
C LYS A 157 -27.52 -6.25 -20.34
N THR A 158 -27.09 -7.33 -20.96
CA THR A 158 -26.14 -8.24 -20.32
C THR A 158 -24.76 -7.61 -20.28
N ILE A 159 -24.21 -7.45 -19.07
CA ILE A 159 -22.92 -6.85 -18.81
C ILE A 159 -22.00 -7.93 -18.26
N TYR A 160 -20.76 -7.92 -18.76
CA TYR A 160 -19.67 -8.78 -18.31
C TYR A 160 -18.63 -7.93 -17.61
N GLY A 161 -18.23 -8.35 -16.41
CA GLY A 161 -17.21 -7.67 -15.62
C GLY A 161 -17.60 -6.28 -15.15
N ALA A 162 -16.60 -5.54 -14.72
CA ALA A 162 -16.75 -4.20 -14.18
C ALA A 162 -15.76 -3.21 -14.79
N ASN A 163 -16.25 -2.00 -15.01
CA ASN A 163 -15.44 -0.84 -15.35
C ASN A 163 -16.00 0.40 -14.66
N MET A 164 -15.50 1.60 -15.00
CA MET A 164 -15.96 2.86 -14.39
C MET A 164 -17.38 3.25 -14.77
N THR A 165 -17.99 2.64 -15.78
CA THR A 165 -19.34 2.99 -16.28
C THR A 165 -20.37 1.93 -15.93
N VAL A 166 -20.00 0.67 -15.99
CA VAL A 166 -20.89 -0.48 -15.77
C VAL A 166 -20.25 -1.47 -14.80
N ASN A 167 -21.07 -2.20 -14.07
CA ASN A 167 -20.63 -3.21 -13.11
C ASN A 167 -21.58 -4.40 -13.10
N GLU A 168 -21.07 -5.58 -13.46
CA GLU A 168 -21.78 -6.85 -13.41
C GLU A 168 -22.27 -7.19 -12.00
N TYR A 169 -21.46 -6.86 -10.98
CA TYR A 169 -21.68 -7.28 -9.59
C TYR A 169 -22.65 -6.40 -8.81
N GLY A 170 -22.95 -5.19 -9.29
CA GLY A 170 -23.84 -4.27 -8.57
C GLY A 170 -23.78 -2.84 -9.11
N LEU A 171 -23.78 -1.87 -8.21
CA LEU A 171 -23.71 -0.46 -8.58
C LEU A 171 -22.34 -0.12 -9.21
N PRO A 172 -22.29 0.70 -10.29
CA PRO A 172 -21.04 1.18 -10.87
C PRO A 172 -20.14 1.93 -9.86
N VAL A 173 -20.75 2.61 -8.89
CA VAL A 173 -20.03 3.32 -7.81
C VAL A 173 -19.15 2.40 -6.98
N PHE A 174 -19.55 1.14 -6.76
CA PHE A 174 -18.70 0.16 -6.10
C PHE A 174 -17.40 -0.08 -6.89
N ALA A 175 -17.52 -0.33 -8.20
CA ALA A 175 -16.37 -0.55 -9.07
C ALA A 175 -15.47 0.69 -9.12
N ASN A 176 -16.04 1.90 -9.16
CA ASN A 176 -15.28 3.15 -9.14
C ASN A 176 -14.46 3.31 -7.87
N PHE A 177 -15.04 3.07 -6.70
CA PHE A 177 -14.30 3.09 -5.44
C PHE A 177 -13.26 1.98 -5.38
N PHE A 178 -13.60 0.78 -5.83
CA PHE A 178 -12.67 -0.34 -5.86
C PHE A 178 -11.42 -0.01 -6.68
N PHE A 179 -11.58 0.37 -7.95
CA PHE A 179 -10.45 0.72 -8.81
C PHE A 179 -9.65 1.92 -8.30
N PHE A 180 -10.33 2.94 -7.78
CA PHE A 180 -9.64 4.13 -7.31
C PHE A 180 -8.84 3.86 -6.03
N ILE A 181 -9.45 3.25 -5.02
CA ILE A 181 -8.79 3.04 -3.71
C ILE A 181 -7.71 1.95 -3.82
N THR A 182 -8.02 0.80 -4.44
CA THR A 182 -7.02 -0.26 -4.61
C THR A 182 -5.93 0.13 -5.61
N GLY A 183 -6.23 0.95 -6.63
CA GLY A 183 -5.25 1.49 -7.55
C GLY A 183 -4.34 2.52 -6.93
N PHE A 184 -4.88 3.43 -6.14
CA PHE A 184 -4.10 4.40 -5.39
C PHE A 184 -3.18 3.71 -4.37
N HIS A 185 -3.71 2.71 -3.64
CA HIS A 185 -2.90 1.85 -2.78
C HIS A 185 -1.84 1.07 -3.57
N GLY A 186 -2.23 0.41 -4.67
CA GLY A 186 -1.32 -0.34 -5.54
C GLY A 186 -0.18 0.50 -6.10
N PHE A 187 -0.44 1.77 -6.43
CA PHE A 187 0.59 2.73 -6.81
C PHE A 187 1.59 2.99 -5.68
N HIS A 188 1.13 3.10 -4.43
CA HIS A 188 1.99 3.25 -3.26
C HIS A 188 2.84 1.99 -3.01
N VAL A 189 2.26 0.80 -3.11
CA VAL A 189 3.03 -0.46 -3.02
C VAL A 189 4.08 -0.54 -4.12
N PHE A 190 3.70 -0.25 -5.36
CA PHE A 190 4.61 -0.29 -6.50
C PHE A 190 5.77 0.70 -6.35
N SER A 191 5.49 1.95 -5.95
CA SER A 191 6.53 2.94 -5.66
C SER A 191 7.45 2.50 -4.51
N GLY A 192 6.86 1.87 -3.48
CA GLY A 192 7.61 1.28 -2.36
C GLY A 192 8.55 0.16 -2.81
N VAL A 193 8.11 -0.71 -3.72
CA VAL A 193 8.96 -1.75 -4.33
C VAL A 193 10.15 -1.12 -5.08
N ILE A 194 9.90 -0.07 -5.88
CA ILE A 194 10.98 0.65 -6.59
C ILE A 194 11.97 1.27 -5.61
N ILE A 195 11.48 1.93 -4.56
CA ILE A 195 12.34 2.51 -3.51
C ILE A 195 13.18 1.41 -2.85
N ASN A 196 12.57 0.27 -2.49
CA ASN A 196 13.28 -0.87 -1.91
C ASN A 196 14.37 -1.42 -2.84
N ILE A 197 14.12 -1.49 -4.14
CA ILE A 197 15.12 -1.92 -5.15
C ILE A 197 16.29 -0.93 -5.17
N ILE A 198 16.04 0.38 -5.18
CA ILE A 198 17.08 1.42 -5.16
C ILE A 198 17.93 1.29 -3.90
N ILE A 199 17.29 1.12 -2.74
CA ILE A 199 17.99 0.93 -1.46
C ILE A 199 18.81 -0.36 -1.48
N PHE A 200 18.25 -1.47 -1.98
CA PHE A 200 18.93 -2.75 -2.12
C PHE A 200 20.22 -2.63 -2.95
N ILE A 201 20.15 -1.97 -4.12
CA ILE A 201 21.31 -1.73 -4.97
C ILE A 201 22.37 -0.92 -4.21
N ASN A 202 21.99 0.08 -3.44
CA ASN A 202 22.90 0.90 -2.63
C ASN A 202 23.54 0.11 -1.48
N VAL A 203 22.81 -0.81 -0.85
CA VAL A 203 23.34 -1.74 0.16
C VAL A 203 24.40 -2.66 -0.46
N VAL A 204 24.08 -3.29 -1.61
CA VAL A 204 25.01 -4.19 -2.31
C VAL A 204 26.31 -3.45 -2.69
N LYS A 205 26.20 -2.22 -3.22
CA LYS A 205 27.34 -1.35 -3.56
C LYS A 205 28.16 -0.88 -2.35
N GLY A 206 27.70 -1.14 -1.11
CA GLY A 206 28.39 -0.71 0.11
C GLY A 206 28.30 0.78 0.38
N THR A 207 27.33 1.49 -0.19
CA THR A 207 27.17 2.94 -0.03
C THR A 207 26.90 3.31 1.43
N TYR A 208 26.09 2.52 2.15
CA TYR A 208 25.73 2.77 3.54
C TYR A 208 26.85 2.38 4.52
N GLU A 209 27.66 1.37 4.20
CA GLU A 209 28.87 1.03 4.94
C GLU A 209 29.88 2.20 4.94
N LYS A 210 30.08 2.82 3.77
CA LYS A 210 30.94 4.01 3.62
C LYS A 210 30.40 5.22 4.38
N ARG A 211 29.07 5.33 4.54
CA ARG A 211 28.43 6.42 5.32
C ARG A 211 28.41 6.13 6.81
N GLY A 212 28.61 4.89 7.23
CA GLY A 212 28.59 4.47 8.63
C GLY A 212 27.18 4.34 9.26
N HIS A 213 26.11 4.50 8.48
CA HIS A 213 24.73 4.36 8.97
C HIS A 213 23.76 3.95 7.88
N TYR A 214 22.69 3.23 8.28
CA TYR A 214 21.63 2.70 7.43
C TYR A 214 20.29 3.46 7.59
N GLU A 215 20.32 4.75 7.90
CA GLU A 215 19.13 5.58 8.18
C GLU A 215 18.09 5.57 7.04
N MET A 216 18.53 5.38 5.78
CA MET A 216 17.63 5.31 4.64
C MET A 216 16.74 4.06 4.68
N ILE A 217 17.23 2.96 5.20
CA ILE A 217 16.44 1.72 5.36
C ILE A 217 15.32 1.95 6.39
N GLU A 218 15.60 2.66 7.47
CA GLU A 218 14.61 3.01 8.48
C GLU A 218 13.49 3.90 7.88
N LYS A 219 13.85 4.91 7.09
CA LYS A 219 12.87 5.78 6.41
C LYS A 219 12.01 5.00 5.43
N THR A 220 12.61 4.09 4.66
CA THR A 220 11.89 3.22 3.73
C THR A 220 11.00 2.23 4.48
N GLY A 221 11.46 1.72 5.63
CA GLY A 221 10.68 0.86 6.50
C GLY A 221 9.42 1.54 7.03
N LEU A 222 9.52 2.79 7.46
CA LEU A 222 8.35 3.58 7.88
C LEU A 222 7.31 3.69 6.76
N TYR A 223 7.76 3.98 5.54
CA TYR A 223 6.87 4.03 4.38
C TYR A 223 6.22 2.68 4.09
N TRP A 224 7.01 1.58 4.08
CA TRP A 224 6.54 0.23 3.78
C TRP A 224 5.48 -0.25 4.78
N HIS A 225 5.72 -0.04 6.08
CA HIS A 225 4.76 -0.40 7.13
C HIS A 225 3.47 0.42 7.06
N PHE A 226 3.57 1.69 6.68
CA PHE A 226 2.38 2.51 6.46
C PHE A 226 1.54 1.96 5.32
N VAL A 227 2.16 1.63 4.19
CA VAL A 227 1.45 1.07 3.02
C VAL A 227 0.77 -0.26 3.37
N ASP A 228 1.46 -1.15 4.12
CA ASP A 228 0.90 -2.39 4.62
C ASP A 228 -0.30 -2.14 5.58
N LEU A 229 -0.17 -1.18 6.49
CA LEU A 229 -1.26 -0.80 7.39
C LEU A 229 -2.49 -0.30 6.63
N VAL A 230 -2.29 0.52 5.60
CA VAL A 230 -3.39 1.01 4.74
C VAL A 230 -4.09 -0.17 4.05
N TRP A 231 -3.33 -1.18 3.59
CA TRP A 231 -3.92 -2.38 3.01
C TRP A 231 -4.86 -3.11 3.96
N VAL A 232 -4.51 -3.24 5.23
CA VAL A 232 -5.37 -3.87 6.25
C VAL A 232 -6.72 -3.14 6.33
N PHE A 233 -6.75 -1.82 6.27
CA PHE A 233 -7.99 -1.05 6.21
C PHE A 233 -8.74 -1.29 4.90
N VAL A 234 -8.06 -1.23 3.75
CA VAL A 234 -8.67 -1.52 2.45
C VAL A 234 -9.28 -2.92 2.44
N PHE A 235 -8.54 -3.92 2.90
CA PHE A 235 -9.01 -5.30 3.03
C PHE A 235 -10.26 -5.39 3.91
N THR A 236 -10.25 -4.74 5.07
CA THR A 236 -11.39 -4.76 5.99
C THR A 236 -12.63 -4.13 5.36
N PHE A 237 -12.51 -2.97 4.72
CA PHE A 237 -13.65 -2.23 4.20
C PHE A 237 -14.25 -2.85 2.91
N PHE A 238 -13.42 -3.37 2.03
CA PHE A 238 -13.89 -3.91 0.74
C PHE A 238 -14.24 -5.39 0.78
N TYR A 239 -13.59 -6.18 1.64
CA TYR A 239 -13.69 -7.63 1.58
C TYR A 239 -14.32 -8.26 2.82
N LEU A 240 -14.17 -7.65 4.01
CA LEU A 240 -14.73 -8.22 5.24
C LEU A 240 -16.06 -7.59 5.68
N LEU A 241 -16.28 -6.33 5.38
CA LEU A 241 -17.53 -5.64 5.66
C LEU A 241 -18.46 -5.69 4.46
#